data_b6171fdc820a64fd09726c411c18337f
#
_entry.id   b6171fdc820a64fd09726c411c18337f
#
_cell.length_a   1.000
_cell.length_b   1.000
_cell.length_c   1.000
_cell.angle_alpha   90.00
_cell.angle_beta   90.00
_cell.angle_gamma   90.00
#
_symmetry.space_group_name_H-M   'P 1'
#
loop_
_entity.id
_entity.type
_entity.pdbx_description
1 polymer ?
#
loop_
_entity_poly.entity_id
_entity_poly.type
_entity_poly.pdbx_seq_one_letter_code
_entity_poly.pdbx_strand_id
1 'polypeptide(L)'
;MGQMATEFLAPPPAAVSMASIASLADTAPNTSGPQPERDFHGLKVHGMLGEGGMGAAYLASHKVLRVPLVIKTFKSAAPSQIFREAHLAARVSSPHVVSVLDAGVEDGVPFVVQRYVDGIDLEELLRAQRAIGRRLPVDLVCRLVLDAAMGLRAIHQAGVIHRDVKPANLFLGGGGTASVGDFGIAVETVGGAAHEPIVGTPQFMAPEQWNQGVIDRRTDLYALGATAHLLSTNVPPFHGESALQLGVAHVSEPYLPPIPRDPREAYLFAVVGRMLRKRPDERYGSADEVVRSLGVVTEPGARIIPQENDHAAIGEVRVELLVGDIAEQRVDVIVSAANTQLKMDRGVALSLLRAGGDEIAAEARAQRQLPVAMGDVVWTGGGRLAARQVAHAVAALDGAICLQRCVLRVLLEAEARGATTVAFPALGTGVGEVPMAQGAKLMLEAFRTFAWVQPQRVRVLRVVLFKDADRDCWRDVLQAM
;
A
#
# COMPACT_ATOMS: atom_id res chain seq x y z
N MET A 1 12.44 -42.42 -45.18
CA MET A 1 12.82 -41.18 -45.87
C MET A 1 11.84 -40.12 -45.47
N GLY A 2 12.26 -39.12 -44.75
CA GLY A 2 11.41 -38.02 -44.29
C GLY A 2 12.21 -37.23 -43.24
N GLN A 3 13.03 -36.29 -43.70
CA GLN A 3 13.77 -35.36 -42.86
C GLN A 3 12.80 -34.40 -42.22
N MET A 4 12.73 -34.40 -40.90
CA MET A 4 12.14 -33.31 -40.11
C MET A 4 13.18 -32.19 -39.99
N ALA A 5 12.83 -31.05 -40.54
CA ALA A 5 13.56 -29.80 -40.42
C ALA A 5 13.46 -29.30 -38.95
N THR A 6 14.58 -29.15 -38.29
CA THR A 6 14.75 -28.43 -37.04
C THR A 6 14.76 -26.93 -37.34
N GLU A 7 13.67 -26.23 -37.07
CA GLU A 7 13.66 -24.77 -37.03
C GLU A 7 14.54 -24.28 -35.88
N PHE A 8 15.61 -23.59 -36.24
CA PHE A 8 16.43 -22.82 -35.31
C PHE A 8 15.63 -21.63 -34.78
N LEU A 9 15.25 -21.68 -33.53
CA LEU A 9 14.83 -20.50 -32.78
C LEU A 9 16.03 -19.53 -32.70
N ALA A 10 15.80 -18.30 -33.15
CA ALA A 10 16.76 -17.22 -33.01
C ALA A 10 17.07 -16.96 -31.53
N PRO A 11 18.31 -16.61 -31.17
CA PRO A 11 18.65 -16.30 -29.77
C PRO A 11 17.86 -15.09 -29.29
N PRO A 12 17.43 -15.04 -28.02
CA PRO A 12 16.75 -13.89 -27.46
C PRO A 12 17.65 -12.65 -27.51
N PRO A 13 17.08 -11.43 -27.62
CA PRO A 13 17.86 -10.20 -27.65
C PRO A 13 18.67 -10.03 -26.36
N ALA A 14 19.84 -9.44 -26.50
CA ALA A 14 20.82 -9.25 -25.44
C ALA A 14 20.19 -8.65 -24.16
N ALA A 15 20.38 -9.32 -23.04
CA ALA A 15 19.89 -8.98 -21.73
C ALA A 15 20.50 -7.65 -21.22
N VAL A 16 19.67 -6.80 -20.64
CA VAL A 16 20.08 -5.58 -19.92
C VAL A 16 20.40 -5.97 -18.48
N SER A 17 21.61 -5.66 -18.01
CA SER A 17 22.18 -6.12 -16.74
C SER A 17 21.46 -5.58 -15.49
N MET A 18 21.33 -6.41 -14.42
CA MET A 18 20.82 -6.02 -13.09
C MET A 18 21.74 -5.03 -12.35
N ALA A 19 23.02 -4.96 -12.72
CA ALA A 19 23.86 -3.81 -12.39
C ALA A 19 23.20 -2.49 -12.83
N SER A 20 22.35 -2.54 -13.86
CA SER A 20 21.52 -1.44 -14.34
C SER A 20 20.35 -1.12 -13.42
N ILE A 21 19.80 -2.05 -12.62
CA ILE A 21 18.74 -1.74 -11.65
C ILE A 21 19.35 -1.29 -10.32
N ALA A 22 20.42 -1.91 -9.85
CA ALA A 22 21.16 -1.47 -8.65
C ALA A 22 21.81 -0.09 -8.84
N SER A 23 22.30 0.23 -10.06
CA SER A 23 22.84 1.55 -10.39
C SER A 23 21.78 2.66 -10.49
N LEU A 24 20.47 2.32 -10.32
CA LEU A 24 19.41 3.32 -10.14
C LEU A 24 19.53 4.06 -8.81
N ALA A 25 20.13 3.42 -7.79
CA ALA A 25 20.31 4.00 -6.47
C ALA A 25 21.60 4.84 -6.34
N ASP A 26 22.64 4.58 -7.15
CA ASP A 26 24.00 5.09 -6.93
C ASP A 26 24.49 6.18 -7.91
N THR A 27 23.70 6.59 -8.87
CA THR A 27 24.14 7.64 -9.79
C THR A 27 23.49 8.97 -9.48
N ALA A 28 24.13 9.80 -8.70
CA ALA A 28 24.07 11.24 -8.91
C ALA A 28 24.61 11.52 -10.31
N PRO A 29 23.82 12.10 -11.20
CA PRO A 29 24.35 12.60 -12.43
C PRO A 29 23.85 13.97 -12.78
N ASN A 30 24.77 14.71 -13.17
CA ASN A 30 24.60 15.87 -14.00
C ASN A 30 24.58 15.42 -15.48
N THR A 31 23.42 15.17 -16.06
CA THR A 31 23.22 15.19 -17.52
C THR A 31 21.77 15.51 -17.86
N SER A 32 21.60 16.66 -18.50
CA SER A 32 20.38 17.21 -19.09
C SER A 32 19.95 16.41 -20.33
N GLY A 33 19.17 15.34 -20.13
CA GLY A 33 18.51 14.58 -21.19
C GLY A 33 17.48 13.62 -20.58
N PRO A 34 16.43 13.22 -21.34
CA PRO A 34 15.51 12.21 -20.86
C PRO A 34 16.30 10.91 -20.61
N GLN A 35 16.26 10.42 -19.38
CA GLN A 35 16.91 9.14 -19.06
C GLN A 35 16.27 8.02 -19.90
N PRO A 36 17.05 7.10 -20.49
CA PRO A 36 16.51 6.03 -21.29
C PRO A 36 15.55 5.17 -20.42
N GLU A 37 14.37 4.90 -20.96
CA GLU A 37 13.40 3.97 -20.40
C GLU A 37 14.08 2.62 -20.20
N ARG A 38 14.19 2.18 -18.94
CA ARG A 38 14.84 0.91 -18.64
C ARG A 38 13.84 -0.21 -18.79
N ASP A 39 14.14 -1.13 -19.69
CA ASP A 39 13.39 -2.33 -19.97
C ASP A 39 13.86 -3.48 -19.06
N PHE A 40 12.92 -4.12 -18.38
CA PHE A 40 13.18 -5.27 -17.55
C PHE A 40 12.14 -6.35 -17.89
N HIS A 41 12.52 -7.41 -18.60
CA HIS A 41 11.60 -8.49 -19.01
C HIS A 41 10.27 -8.02 -19.65
N GLY A 42 10.30 -7.00 -20.51
CA GLY A 42 9.08 -6.44 -21.09
C GLY A 42 8.29 -5.55 -20.15
N LEU A 43 8.83 -5.25 -18.98
CA LEU A 43 8.28 -4.30 -18.01
C LEU A 43 9.03 -2.97 -18.07
N LYS A 44 8.31 -1.88 -17.92
CA LYS A 44 8.87 -0.54 -17.77
C LYS A 44 9.01 -0.23 -16.28
N VAL A 45 10.25 -0.01 -15.82
CA VAL A 45 10.53 0.36 -14.43
C VAL A 45 10.38 1.86 -14.23
N HIS A 46 9.59 2.26 -13.24
CA HIS A 46 9.28 3.67 -12.94
C HIS A 46 10.09 4.24 -11.77
N GLY A 47 10.54 3.39 -10.84
CA GLY A 47 11.31 3.82 -9.68
C GLY A 47 11.30 2.81 -8.54
N MET A 48 12.13 3.05 -7.54
CA MET A 48 12.22 2.23 -6.34
C MET A 48 11.11 2.61 -5.35
N LEU A 49 10.38 1.61 -4.85
CA LEU A 49 9.38 1.76 -3.79
C LEU A 49 10.01 1.65 -2.40
N GLY A 50 11.08 0.88 -2.28
CA GLY A 50 11.79 0.68 -1.02
C GLY A 50 12.92 -0.32 -1.14
N GLU A 51 13.86 -0.28 -0.20
CA GLU A 51 14.98 -1.21 -0.07
C GLU A 51 15.09 -1.67 1.37
N GLY A 52 15.39 -2.96 1.56
CA GLY A 52 15.57 -3.58 2.87
C GLY A 52 16.69 -4.60 2.87
N GLY A 53 16.91 -5.25 4.02
CA GLY A 53 17.97 -6.26 4.18
C GLY A 53 17.86 -7.45 3.22
N MET A 54 16.65 -7.80 2.78
CA MET A 54 16.39 -8.94 1.90
C MET A 54 16.46 -8.59 0.41
N GLY A 55 16.31 -7.31 0.02
CA GLY A 55 16.29 -6.90 -1.37
C GLY A 55 15.62 -5.54 -1.58
N ALA A 56 15.22 -5.25 -2.81
CA ALA A 56 14.59 -4.00 -3.19
C ALA A 56 13.28 -4.25 -3.95
N ALA A 57 12.34 -3.32 -3.81
CA ALA A 57 11.05 -3.32 -4.52
C ALA A 57 10.98 -2.12 -5.47
N TYR A 58 10.56 -2.38 -6.70
CA TYR A 58 10.45 -1.37 -7.75
C TYR A 58 9.03 -1.34 -8.31
N LEU A 59 8.50 -0.14 -8.50
CA LEU A 59 7.29 0.05 -9.28
C LEU A 59 7.61 -0.11 -10.76
N ALA A 60 6.82 -0.92 -11.43
CA ALA A 60 6.90 -1.14 -12.86
C ALA A 60 5.51 -1.15 -13.51
N SER A 61 5.45 -1.13 -14.83
CA SER A 61 4.22 -1.40 -15.57
C SER A 61 4.47 -2.33 -16.74
N HIS A 62 3.46 -3.11 -17.09
CA HIS A 62 3.50 -3.92 -18.31
C HIS A 62 3.44 -2.99 -19.53
N LYS A 63 4.41 -3.08 -20.44
CA LYS A 63 4.55 -2.16 -21.58
C LYS A 63 3.31 -2.03 -22.46
N VAL A 64 2.64 -3.15 -22.71
CA VAL A 64 1.47 -3.21 -23.60
C VAL A 64 0.17 -3.00 -22.81
N LEU A 65 0.01 -3.73 -21.68
CA LEU A 65 -1.22 -3.68 -20.89
C LEU A 65 -1.32 -2.45 -19.99
N ARG A 66 -0.20 -1.74 -19.76
CA ARG A 66 -0.09 -0.56 -18.88
C ARG A 66 -0.60 -0.81 -17.45
N VAL A 67 -0.60 -2.08 -17.00
CA VAL A 67 -1.00 -2.46 -15.64
C VAL A 67 0.17 -2.22 -14.70
N PRO A 68 -0.02 -1.55 -13.55
CA PRO A 68 1.03 -1.34 -12.57
C PRO A 68 1.38 -2.65 -11.84
N LEU A 69 2.68 -2.86 -11.64
CA LEU A 69 3.29 -4.06 -11.09
C LEU A 69 4.39 -3.69 -10.10
N VAL A 70 4.77 -4.63 -9.25
CA VAL A 70 5.93 -4.53 -8.38
C VAL A 70 6.93 -5.61 -8.74
N ILE A 71 8.17 -5.22 -9.00
CA ILE A 71 9.30 -6.13 -9.12
C ILE A 71 10.03 -6.16 -7.77
N LYS A 72 10.15 -7.32 -7.16
CA LYS A 72 10.94 -7.53 -5.94
C LYS A 72 12.18 -8.34 -6.27
N THR A 73 13.35 -7.81 -5.93
CA THR A 73 14.65 -8.47 -6.09
C THR A 73 15.14 -8.98 -4.74
N PHE A 74 15.94 -10.06 -4.75
CA PHE A 74 16.43 -10.72 -3.53
C PHE A 74 17.95 -10.82 -3.55
N LYS A 75 18.62 -10.27 -2.51
CA LYS A 75 20.09 -10.18 -2.44
C LYS A 75 20.78 -11.51 -2.06
N SER A 76 20.13 -12.35 -1.26
CA SER A 76 20.80 -13.47 -0.57
C SER A 76 20.06 -14.81 -0.68
N ALA A 77 18.94 -14.89 -1.39
CA ALA A 77 18.15 -16.10 -1.50
C ALA A 77 18.57 -16.94 -2.73
N ALA A 78 18.58 -18.27 -2.56
CA ALA A 78 18.85 -19.17 -3.69
C ALA A 78 17.70 -19.08 -4.72
N PRO A 79 17.99 -18.98 -6.03
CA PRO A 79 16.95 -18.89 -7.06
C PRO A 79 15.94 -20.04 -7.00
N SER A 80 16.39 -21.27 -6.74
CA SER A 80 15.53 -22.46 -6.62
C SER A 80 14.49 -22.35 -5.50
N GLN A 81 14.84 -21.67 -4.42
CA GLN A 81 13.96 -21.41 -3.31
C GLN A 81 12.88 -20.40 -3.70
N ILE A 82 13.29 -19.25 -4.24
CA ILE A 82 12.37 -18.19 -4.71
C ILE A 82 11.38 -18.75 -5.73
N PHE A 83 11.84 -19.57 -6.68
CA PHE A 83 10.95 -20.16 -7.69
C PHE A 83 9.94 -21.14 -7.11
N ARG A 84 10.32 -21.96 -6.14
CA ARG A 84 9.38 -22.87 -5.48
C ARG A 84 8.29 -22.12 -4.76
N GLU A 85 8.65 -21.08 -4.01
CA GLU A 85 7.71 -20.26 -3.27
C GLU A 85 6.83 -19.42 -4.21
N ALA A 86 7.41 -18.79 -5.23
CA ALA A 86 6.67 -18.06 -6.26
C ALA A 86 5.66 -18.97 -7.00
N HIS A 87 6.06 -20.23 -7.29
CA HIS A 87 5.17 -21.22 -7.91
C HIS A 87 3.97 -21.56 -7.03
N LEU A 88 4.15 -21.70 -5.71
CA LEU A 88 3.06 -21.94 -4.77
C LEU A 88 2.19 -20.67 -4.63
N ALA A 89 2.81 -19.49 -4.54
CA ALA A 89 2.14 -18.22 -4.43
C ALA A 89 1.28 -17.89 -5.66
N ALA A 90 1.76 -18.23 -6.86
CA ALA A 90 1.02 -18.03 -8.11
C ALA A 90 -0.28 -18.85 -8.22
N ARG A 91 -0.43 -19.89 -7.41
CA ARG A 91 -1.67 -20.69 -7.34
C ARG A 91 -2.76 -20.06 -6.49
N VAL A 92 -2.40 -19.04 -5.67
CA VAL A 92 -3.36 -18.39 -4.79
C VAL A 92 -4.13 -17.33 -5.57
N SER A 93 -5.43 -17.54 -5.74
CA SER A 93 -6.33 -16.57 -6.36
C SER A 93 -7.34 -16.09 -5.34
N SER A 94 -7.18 -14.86 -4.87
CA SER A 94 -8.06 -14.23 -3.89
C SER A 94 -7.95 -12.71 -3.98
N PRO A 95 -9.03 -11.94 -3.82
CA PRO A 95 -8.96 -10.48 -3.73
C PRO A 95 -8.23 -10.01 -2.47
N HIS A 96 -8.06 -10.90 -1.48
CA HIS A 96 -7.37 -10.63 -0.21
C HIS A 96 -5.92 -11.12 -0.21
N VAL A 97 -5.34 -11.39 -1.39
CA VAL A 97 -3.94 -11.80 -1.53
C VAL A 97 -3.31 -11.05 -2.70
N VAL A 98 -2.13 -10.50 -2.50
CA VAL A 98 -1.34 -9.87 -3.57
C VAL A 98 -0.83 -10.96 -4.50
N SER A 99 -1.34 -10.96 -5.74
CA SER A 99 -1.05 -12.00 -6.73
C SER A 99 0.41 -11.93 -7.19
N VAL A 100 1.09 -13.08 -7.21
CA VAL A 100 2.35 -13.29 -7.92
C VAL A 100 2.04 -13.61 -9.37
N LEU A 101 2.70 -12.91 -10.30
CA LEU A 101 2.42 -12.97 -11.74
C LEU A 101 3.57 -13.60 -12.53
N ASP A 102 4.80 -13.39 -12.07
CA ASP A 102 6.00 -13.91 -12.74
C ASP A 102 7.16 -14.03 -11.74
N ALA A 103 8.19 -14.81 -12.09
CA ALA A 103 9.42 -14.93 -11.32
C ALA A 103 10.58 -15.33 -12.26
N GLY A 104 11.77 -14.83 -11.99
CA GLY A 104 12.93 -15.08 -12.82
C GLY A 104 14.25 -14.81 -12.11
N VAL A 105 15.33 -14.92 -12.89
CA VAL A 105 16.68 -14.48 -12.51
C VAL A 105 17.19 -13.56 -13.59
N GLU A 106 17.72 -12.42 -13.20
CA GLU A 106 18.39 -11.46 -14.05
C GLU A 106 19.79 -11.20 -13.48
N ASP A 107 20.84 -11.41 -14.28
CA ASP A 107 22.24 -11.26 -13.85
C ASP A 107 22.59 -11.97 -12.54
N GLY A 108 22.01 -13.14 -12.32
CA GLY A 108 22.22 -13.93 -11.09
C GLY A 108 21.39 -13.47 -9.88
N VAL A 109 20.59 -12.40 -10.00
CA VAL A 109 19.70 -11.92 -8.94
C VAL A 109 18.28 -12.42 -9.16
N PRO A 110 17.71 -13.20 -8.23
CA PRO A 110 16.34 -13.66 -8.35
C PRO A 110 15.37 -12.51 -8.12
N PHE A 111 14.25 -12.55 -8.85
CA PHE A 111 13.17 -11.58 -8.71
C PHE A 111 11.79 -12.23 -8.80
N VAL A 112 10.79 -11.52 -8.29
CA VAL A 112 9.38 -11.87 -8.40
C VAL A 112 8.61 -10.64 -8.85
N VAL A 113 7.65 -10.83 -9.78
CA VAL A 113 6.71 -9.80 -10.21
C VAL A 113 5.38 -10.04 -9.54
N GLN A 114 4.85 -9.00 -8.90
CA GLN A 114 3.59 -9.02 -8.18
C GLN A 114 2.64 -7.94 -8.71
N ARG A 115 1.34 -8.14 -8.50
CA ARG A 115 0.36 -7.06 -8.73
C ARG A 115 0.64 -5.90 -7.78
N TYR A 116 0.64 -4.69 -8.30
CA TYR A 116 0.66 -3.49 -7.46
C TYR A 116 -0.71 -3.27 -6.80
N VAL A 117 -0.71 -2.98 -5.50
CA VAL A 117 -1.90 -2.52 -4.77
C VAL A 117 -1.85 -1.00 -4.72
N ASP A 118 -2.77 -0.33 -5.42
CA ASP A 118 -2.88 1.12 -5.34
C ASP A 118 -3.54 1.52 -4.02
N GLY A 119 -2.71 1.74 -3.02
CA GLY A 119 -3.12 1.98 -1.64
C GLY A 119 -1.91 2.13 -0.72
N ILE A 120 -2.12 1.89 0.57
CA ILE A 120 -1.11 2.01 1.63
C ILE A 120 -0.98 0.69 2.39
N ASP A 121 0.18 0.43 2.97
CA ASP A 121 0.30 -0.65 3.95
C ASP A 121 -0.26 -0.22 5.32
N LEU A 122 -0.58 -1.20 6.17
CA LEU A 122 -1.20 -0.90 7.47
C LEU A 122 -0.20 -0.29 8.49
N GLU A 123 1.11 -0.42 8.27
CA GLU A 123 2.10 0.28 9.08
C GLU A 123 2.11 1.78 8.79
N GLU A 124 1.94 2.16 7.51
CA GLU A 124 1.77 3.55 7.10
C GLU A 124 0.49 4.15 7.70
N LEU A 125 -0.62 3.40 7.68
CA LEU A 125 -1.88 3.80 8.32
C LEU A 125 -1.72 3.99 9.83
N LEU A 126 -1.07 3.05 10.54
CA LEU A 126 -0.78 3.13 11.97
C LEU A 126 0.09 4.34 12.30
N ARG A 127 1.12 4.59 11.50
CA ARG A 127 2.01 5.75 11.68
C ARG A 127 1.23 7.05 11.60
N ALA A 128 0.32 7.18 10.62
CA ALA A 128 -0.54 8.35 10.49
C ALA A 128 -1.46 8.53 11.72
N GLN A 129 -2.05 7.45 12.25
CA GLN A 129 -2.90 7.52 13.43
C GLN A 129 -2.11 7.85 14.72
N ARG A 130 -0.93 7.27 14.87
CA ARG A 130 -0.03 7.60 16.00
C ARG A 130 0.39 9.07 16.00
N ALA A 131 0.66 9.64 14.83
CA ALA A 131 1.05 11.05 14.70
C ALA A 131 0.00 12.02 15.23
N ILE A 132 -1.28 11.63 15.21
CA ILE A 132 -2.40 12.42 15.74
C ILE A 132 -2.93 11.90 17.09
N GLY A 133 -2.22 10.96 17.72
CA GLY A 133 -2.60 10.38 19.02
C GLY A 133 -3.91 9.59 19.01
N ARG A 134 -4.30 8.99 17.85
CA ARG A 134 -5.59 8.32 17.69
C ARG A 134 -5.45 6.82 17.42
N ARG A 135 -6.46 6.08 17.85
CA ARG A 135 -6.63 4.65 17.54
C ARG A 135 -7.59 4.50 16.36
N LEU A 136 -7.42 3.45 15.58
CA LEU A 136 -8.35 3.12 14.50
C LEU A 136 -9.76 2.82 15.04
N PRO A 137 -10.83 3.13 14.28
CA PRO A 137 -12.19 2.68 14.57
C PRO A 137 -12.26 1.16 14.65
N VAL A 138 -13.03 0.64 15.61
CA VAL A 138 -13.14 -0.81 15.85
C VAL A 138 -13.66 -1.54 14.62
N ASP A 139 -14.69 -0.99 13.95
CA ASP A 139 -15.27 -1.60 12.75
C ASP A 139 -14.25 -1.72 11.61
N LEU A 140 -13.39 -0.70 11.45
CA LEU A 140 -12.30 -0.77 10.47
C LEU A 140 -11.29 -1.85 10.84
N VAL A 141 -10.86 -1.93 12.11
CA VAL A 141 -9.92 -2.98 12.55
C VAL A 141 -10.52 -4.36 12.32
N CYS A 142 -11.77 -4.58 12.72
CA CYS A 142 -12.46 -5.85 12.48
C CYS A 142 -12.49 -6.21 10.98
N ARG A 143 -12.75 -5.24 10.10
CA ARG A 143 -12.75 -5.46 8.66
C ARG A 143 -11.36 -5.81 8.14
N LEU A 144 -10.33 -5.07 8.54
CA LEU A 144 -8.94 -5.34 8.13
C LEU A 144 -8.48 -6.73 8.57
N VAL A 145 -8.82 -7.15 9.79
CA VAL A 145 -8.49 -8.48 10.32
C VAL A 145 -9.28 -9.58 9.62
N LEU A 146 -10.56 -9.34 9.30
CA LEU A 146 -11.38 -10.26 8.51
C LEU A 146 -10.79 -10.47 7.11
N ASP A 147 -10.46 -9.39 6.39
CA ASP A 147 -9.88 -9.45 5.06
C ASP A 147 -8.52 -10.19 5.09
N ALA A 148 -7.67 -9.90 6.08
CA ALA A 148 -6.40 -10.62 6.28
C ALA A 148 -6.62 -12.11 6.57
N ALA A 149 -7.60 -12.47 7.40
CA ALA A 149 -7.95 -13.87 7.65
C ALA A 149 -8.47 -14.57 6.39
N MET A 150 -9.24 -13.88 5.53
CA MET A 150 -9.69 -14.41 4.23
C MET A 150 -8.50 -14.61 3.28
N GLY A 151 -7.51 -13.72 3.31
CA GLY A 151 -6.24 -13.88 2.59
C GLY A 151 -5.46 -15.09 3.07
N LEU A 152 -5.24 -15.21 4.39
CA LEU A 152 -4.56 -16.36 5.00
C LEU A 152 -5.27 -17.68 4.72
N ARG A 153 -6.61 -17.71 4.70
CA ARG A 153 -7.38 -18.88 4.30
C ARG A 153 -6.98 -19.36 2.90
N ALA A 154 -6.92 -18.44 1.93
CA ALA A 154 -6.55 -18.78 0.55
C ALA A 154 -5.08 -19.26 0.46
N ILE A 155 -4.16 -18.65 1.19
CA ILE A 155 -2.75 -19.05 1.27
C ILE A 155 -2.62 -20.46 1.88
N HIS A 156 -3.30 -20.73 2.99
CA HIS A 156 -3.28 -22.03 3.67
C HIS A 156 -3.92 -23.15 2.83
N GLN A 157 -4.96 -22.85 2.04
CA GLN A 157 -5.56 -23.79 1.10
C GLN A 157 -4.61 -24.18 -0.03
N ALA A 158 -3.70 -23.31 -0.42
CA ALA A 158 -2.62 -23.61 -1.37
C ALA A 158 -1.44 -24.37 -0.74
N GLY A 159 -1.50 -24.72 0.55
CA GLY A 159 -0.44 -25.43 1.27
C GLY A 159 0.73 -24.54 1.69
N VAL A 160 0.57 -23.22 1.69
CA VAL A 160 1.59 -22.25 2.07
C VAL A 160 1.35 -21.71 3.48
N ILE A 161 2.41 -21.43 4.22
CA ILE A 161 2.40 -20.73 5.49
C ILE A 161 3.13 -19.41 5.30
N HIS A 162 2.54 -18.30 5.74
CA HIS A 162 3.08 -16.95 5.50
C HIS A 162 4.34 -16.65 6.32
N ARG A 163 4.34 -16.96 7.62
CA ARG A 163 5.42 -16.82 8.60
C ARG A 163 5.82 -15.40 8.99
N ASP A 164 5.36 -14.35 8.29
CA ASP A 164 5.68 -12.94 8.60
C ASP A 164 4.45 -12.04 8.43
N VAL A 165 3.32 -12.42 9.05
CA VAL A 165 2.10 -11.59 9.07
C VAL A 165 2.32 -10.40 10.00
N LYS A 166 2.28 -9.18 9.42
CA LYS A 166 2.48 -7.91 10.14
C LYS A 166 1.84 -6.75 9.37
N PRO A 167 1.66 -5.57 9.97
CA PRO A 167 1.03 -4.43 9.30
C PRO A 167 1.70 -4.03 7.98
N ALA A 168 3.04 -4.08 7.89
CA ALA A 168 3.77 -3.74 6.67
C ALA A 168 3.52 -4.71 5.49
N ASN A 169 3.04 -5.94 5.76
CA ASN A 169 2.72 -6.95 4.76
C ASN A 169 1.21 -7.05 4.48
N LEU A 170 0.41 -6.15 5.05
CA LEU A 170 -1.03 -6.02 4.82
C LEU A 170 -1.30 -4.69 4.11
N PHE A 171 -1.87 -4.75 2.91
CA PHE A 171 -2.08 -3.59 2.04
C PHE A 171 -3.56 -3.25 1.97
N LEU A 172 -3.92 -2.03 2.35
CA LEU A 172 -5.25 -1.47 2.18
C LEU A 172 -5.32 -0.75 0.84
N GLY A 173 -5.97 -1.35 -0.15
CA GLY A 173 -6.27 -0.71 -1.42
C GLY A 173 -7.25 0.44 -1.27
N GLY A 174 -7.19 1.42 -2.17
CA GLY A 174 -8.07 2.60 -2.12
C GLY A 174 -9.56 2.26 -2.21
N GLY A 175 -9.92 1.10 -2.77
CA GLY A 175 -11.30 0.58 -2.75
C GLY A 175 -11.75 0.02 -1.41
N GLY A 176 -10.88 0.00 -0.37
CA GLY A 176 -11.20 -0.42 0.98
C GLY A 176 -11.08 -1.92 1.26
N THR A 177 -10.48 -2.69 0.35
CA THR A 177 -10.17 -4.10 0.57
C THR A 177 -8.74 -4.25 1.06
N ALA A 178 -8.52 -5.01 2.13
CA ALA A 178 -7.17 -5.36 2.56
C ALA A 178 -6.70 -6.68 1.91
N SER A 179 -5.41 -6.72 1.56
CA SER A 179 -4.76 -7.87 0.94
C SER A 179 -3.47 -8.24 1.66
N VAL A 180 -3.23 -9.53 1.83
CA VAL A 180 -1.98 -10.08 2.37
C VAL A 180 -0.96 -10.16 1.24
N GLY A 181 0.21 -9.56 1.44
CA GLY A 181 1.35 -9.63 0.52
C GLY A 181 2.58 -10.19 1.21
N ASP A 182 3.64 -10.39 0.44
CA ASP A 182 4.96 -10.81 0.94
C ASP A 182 4.99 -12.15 1.68
N PHE A 183 4.12 -13.07 1.29
CA PHE A 183 4.05 -14.40 1.87
C PHE A 183 5.02 -15.36 1.18
N GLY A 184 5.70 -16.16 1.98
CA GLY A 184 6.47 -17.33 1.54
C GLY A 184 7.76 -17.08 0.78
N ILE A 185 8.04 -15.88 0.27
CA ILE A 185 9.12 -15.63 -0.71
C ILE A 185 10.51 -15.46 -0.04
N ALA A 186 10.57 -15.37 1.26
CA ALA A 186 11.84 -15.05 1.96
C ALA A 186 12.31 -16.12 2.94
N VAL A 187 11.56 -17.19 3.18
CA VAL A 187 11.79 -18.04 4.34
C VAL A 187 11.57 -19.51 4.06
N GLU A 188 12.49 -20.12 3.37
CA GLU A 188 12.86 -21.49 3.70
C GLU A 188 14.33 -21.53 4.10
N THR A 189 14.54 -21.78 5.36
CA THR A 189 15.77 -22.41 5.80
C THR A 189 15.62 -23.89 5.51
N VAL A 190 16.30 -24.32 4.45
CA VAL A 190 16.36 -25.74 4.11
C VAL A 190 17.22 -26.45 5.15
N GLY A 191 16.59 -27.42 5.83
CA GLY A 191 17.29 -28.58 6.36
C GLY A 191 18.10 -28.43 7.61
N GLY A 192 17.50 -28.71 8.76
CA GLY A 192 18.10 -29.57 9.77
C GLY A 192 19.50 -29.27 10.30
N ALA A 193 19.85 -28.01 10.52
CA ALA A 193 21.04 -27.69 11.28
C ALA A 193 20.69 -26.84 12.50
N ALA A 194 21.21 -27.19 13.65
CA ALA A 194 20.81 -26.72 14.99
C ALA A 194 21.10 -25.24 15.31
N HIS A 195 21.19 -24.35 14.34
CA HIS A 195 21.42 -22.91 14.54
C HIS A 195 20.86 -22.10 13.36
N GLU A 196 19.56 -22.25 13.06
CA GLU A 196 18.93 -21.40 12.05
C GLU A 196 18.70 -19.98 12.61
N PRO A 197 18.98 -18.92 11.83
CA PRO A 197 18.67 -17.57 12.26
C PRO A 197 17.16 -17.43 12.49
N ILE A 198 16.77 -16.71 13.55
CA ILE A 198 15.38 -16.38 13.85
C ILE A 198 14.85 -15.53 12.68
N VAL A 199 13.89 -16.08 11.93
CA VAL A 199 13.34 -15.43 10.75
C VAL A 199 11.95 -14.90 11.05
N GLY A 200 11.72 -13.64 10.70
CA GLY A 200 10.49 -12.92 10.91
C GLY A 200 10.74 -11.62 11.70
N THR A 201 9.67 -10.90 11.94
CA THR A 201 9.70 -9.68 12.76
C THR A 201 9.40 -10.03 14.21
N PRO A 202 10.37 -9.90 15.14
CA PRO A 202 10.26 -10.36 16.55
C PRO A 202 8.94 -10.01 17.23
N GLN A 203 8.39 -8.85 16.92
CA GLN A 203 7.17 -8.30 17.52
C GLN A 203 5.89 -9.09 17.22
N PHE A 204 5.90 -9.93 16.17
CA PHE A 204 4.74 -10.70 15.70
C PHE A 204 4.97 -12.22 15.71
N MET A 205 6.20 -12.66 16.05
CA MET A 205 6.57 -14.07 16.03
C MET A 205 5.79 -14.89 17.04
N ALA A 206 5.29 -16.03 16.59
CA ALA A 206 4.63 -16.99 17.46
C ALA A 206 5.62 -17.74 18.36
N PRO A 207 5.19 -18.23 19.55
CA PRO A 207 6.04 -18.97 20.48
C PRO A 207 6.84 -20.12 19.85
N GLU A 208 6.21 -20.86 18.92
CA GLU A 208 6.86 -21.97 18.22
C GLU A 208 7.98 -21.53 17.27
N GLN A 209 7.98 -20.29 16.79
CA GLN A 209 9.10 -19.74 15.99
C GLN A 209 10.33 -19.46 16.86
N TRP A 210 10.12 -19.13 18.15
CA TRP A 210 11.18 -18.91 19.14
C TRP A 210 11.74 -20.22 19.68
N ASN A 211 10.88 -21.22 19.88
CA ASN A 211 11.23 -22.50 20.51
C ASN A 211 11.59 -23.59 19.49
N GLN A 212 11.75 -23.26 18.20
CA GLN A 212 12.00 -24.24 17.12
C GLN A 212 10.94 -25.35 17.10
N GLY A 213 9.70 -24.99 17.39
CA GLY A 213 8.54 -25.89 17.34
C GLY A 213 8.06 -26.12 15.92
N VAL A 214 6.97 -26.89 15.81
CA VAL A 214 6.35 -27.17 14.50
C VAL A 214 5.63 -25.93 14.00
N ILE A 215 6.06 -25.40 12.87
CA ILE A 215 5.45 -24.27 12.17
C ILE A 215 4.33 -24.78 11.29
N ASP A 216 3.11 -24.32 11.56
CA ASP A 216 1.93 -24.61 10.76
C ASP A 216 1.04 -23.36 10.58
N ARG A 217 -0.14 -23.52 9.95
CA ARG A 217 -1.09 -22.42 9.69
C ARG A 217 -1.48 -21.62 10.95
N ARG A 218 -1.38 -22.20 12.14
CA ARG A 218 -1.71 -21.55 13.43
C ARG A 218 -0.66 -20.54 13.86
N THR A 219 0.57 -20.64 13.32
CA THR A 219 1.63 -19.64 13.45
C THR A 219 1.21 -18.30 12.85
N ASP A 220 0.61 -18.32 11.65
CA ASP A 220 0.10 -17.11 11.00
C ASP A 220 -1.08 -16.51 11.76
N LEU A 221 -1.93 -17.34 12.37
CA LEU A 221 -3.06 -16.86 13.18
C LEU A 221 -2.60 -16.15 14.45
N TYR A 222 -1.50 -16.60 15.06
CA TYR A 222 -0.89 -15.89 16.18
C TYR A 222 -0.36 -14.52 15.75
N ALA A 223 0.38 -14.46 14.65
CA ALA A 223 0.91 -13.22 14.09
C ALA A 223 -0.23 -12.25 13.69
N LEU A 224 -1.33 -12.77 13.12
CA LEU A 224 -2.54 -11.98 12.86
C LEU A 224 -3.16 -11.43 14.16
N GLY A 225 -3.17 -12.22 15.25
CA GLY A 225 -3.62 -11.78 16.57
C GLY A 225 -2.78 -10.62 17.12
N ALA A 226 -1.45 -10.73 17.02
CA ALA A 226 -0.53 -9.66 17.43
C ALA A 226 -0.73 -8.39 16.57
N THR A 227 -0.93 -8.56 15.27
CA THR A 227 -1.24 -7.48 14.34
C THR A 227 -2.58 -6.81 14.68
N ALA A 228 -3.63 -7.59 14.93
CA ALA A 228 -4.96 -7.08 15.29
C ALA A 228 -4.94 -6.28 16.59
N HIS A 229 -4.19 -6.75 17.60
CA HIS A 229 -3.98 -6.00 18.83
C HIS A 229 -3.32 -4.64 18.55
N LEU A 230 -2.24 -4.64 17.78
CA LEU A 230 -1.51 -3.41 17.43
C LEU A 230 -2.40 -2.42 16.65
N LEU A 231 -3.20 -2.89 15.70
CA LEU A 231 -4.16 -2.07 14.95
C LEU A 231 -5.21 -1.43 15.87
N SER A 232 -5.69 -2.15 16.90
CA SER A 232 -6.68 -1.64 17.84
C SER A 232 -6.13 -0.65 18.86
N THR A 233 -4.88 -0.84 19.29
CA THR A 233 -4.33 -0.17 20.47
C THR A 233 -3.21 0.82 20.18
N ASN A 234 -2.59 0.75 19.00
CA ASN A 234 -1.33 1.41 18.61
C ASN A 234 -0.08 0.91 19.38
N VAL A 235 -0.21 -0.07 20.25
CA VAL A 235 0.90 -0.67 21.00
C VAL A 235 0.95 -2.18 20.77
N PRO A 236 2.12 -2.84 20.82
CA PRO A 236 2.20 -4.29 20.65
C PRO A 236 1.61 -5.02 21.87
N PRO A 237 1.18 -6.29 21.71
CA PRO A 237 0.62 -7.08 22.82
C PRO A 237 1.66 -7.48 23.86
N PHE A 238 2.93 -7.54 23.49
CA PHE A 238 4.06 -7.90 24.35
C PHE A 238 5.19 -6.90 24.13
N HIS A 239 5.98 -6.66 25.19
CA HIS A 239 7.05 -5.67 25.20
C HIS A 239 8.40 -6.31 25.55
N GLY A 240 9.49 -5.71 25.09
CA GLY A 240 10.85 -6.09 25.41
C GLY A 240 11.84 -5.12 24.77
N GLU A 241 12.94 -4.84 25.47
CA GLU A 241 14.00 -3.93 25.01
C GLU A 241 14.93 -4.60 23.99
N SER A 242 14.86 -5.93 23.86
CA SER A 242 15.64 -6.72 22.91
C SER A 242 14.79 -7.80 22.27
N ALA A 243 15.25 -8.33 21.13
CA ALA A 243 14.60 -9.45 20.47
C ALA A 243 14.45 -10.67 21.40
N LEU A 244 15.45 -10.94 22.24
CA LEU A 244 15.41 -12.04 23.20
C LEU A 244 14.32 -11.82 24.25
N GLN A 245 14.22 -10.61 24.84
CA GLN A 245 13.16 -10.28 25.80
C GLN A 245 11.77 -10.39 25.17
N LEU A 246 11.58 -9.90 23.95
CA LEU A 246 10.36 -10.11 23.17
C LEU A 246 10.04 -11.59 22.98
N GLY A 247 11.05 -12.41 22.63
CA GLY A 247 10.90 -13.86 22.51
C GLY A 247 10.41 -14.50 23.81
N VAL A 248 11.01 -14.14 24.94
CA VAL A 248 10.57 -14.61 26.29
C VAL A 248 9.13 -14.19 26.54
N ALA A 249 8.74 -12.94 26.26
CA ALA A 249 7.38 -12.46 26.46
C ALA A 249 6.37 -13.20 25.55
N HIS A 250 6.70 -13.41 24.29
CA HIS A 250 5.87 -14.18 23.36
C HIS A 250 5.69 -15.64 23.82
N VAL A 251 6.72 -16.25 24.40
CA VAL A 251 6.69 -17.64 24.87
C VAL A 251 5.94 -17.80 26.19
N SER A 252 6.16 -16.90 27.16
CA SER A 252 5.77 -17.13 28.56
C SER A 252 4.73 -16.16 29.12
N GLU A 253 4.67 -14.90 28.66
CA GLU A 253 3.75 -13.93 29.23
C GLU A 253 2.31 -14.15 28.77
N PRO A 254 1.32 -14.22 29.67
CA PRO A 254 -0.08 -14.32 29.28
C PRO A 254 -0.54 -13.06 28.54
N TYR A 255 -1.37 -13.23 27.53
CA TYR A 255 -2.03 -12.08 26.89
C TYR A 255 -3.07 -11.48 27.84
N LEU A 256 -2.90 -10.20 28.15
CA LEU A 256 -3.86 -9.42 28.93
C LEU A 256 -4.57 -8.43 27.98
N PRO A 257 -5.86 -8.62 27.69
CA PRO A 257 -6.58 -7.68 26.84
C PRO A 257 -6.68 -6.31 27.54
N PRO A 258 -6.51 -5.20 26.80
CA PRO A 258 -6.75 -3.88 27.35
C PRO A 258 -8.24 -3.65 27.61
N ILE A 259 -8.55 -2.59 28.38
CA ILE A 259 -9.94 -2.18 28.62
C ILE A 259 -10.57 -1.78 27.28
N PRO A 260 -11.66 -2.45 26.85
CA PRO A 260 -12.30 -2.16 25.59
C PRO A 260 -13.07 -0.84 25.65
N ARG A 261 -13.13 -0.12 24.51
CA ARG A 261 -13.91 1.13 24.37
C ARG A 261 -15.41 0.89 24.30
N ASP A 262 -15.79 -0.26 23.75
CA ASP A 262 -17.18 -0.66 23.52
C ASP A 262 -17.32 -2.20 23.44
N PRO A 263 -18.55 -2.74 23.38
CA PRO A 263 -18.78 -4.19 23.29
C PRO A 263 -18.17 -4.86 22.05
N ARG A 264 -18.03 -4.16 20.93
CA ARG A 264 -17.43 -4.70 19.69
C ARG A 264 -15.93 -4.89 19.87
N GLU A 265 -15.28 -3.91 20.49
CA GLU A 265 -13.85 -4.04 20.82
C GLU A 265 -13.60 -5.13 21.87
N ALA A 266 -14.50 -5.30 22.83
CA ALA A 266 -14.44 -6.42 23.77
C ALA A 266 -14.52 -7.78 23.05
N TYR A 267 -15.40 -7.90 22.06
CA TYR A 267 -15.51 -9.08 21.23
C TYR A 267 -14.23 -9.32 20.39
N LEU A 268 -13.71 -8.26 19.76
CA LEU A 268 -12.45 -8.34 19.02
C LEU A 268 -11.32 -8.83 19.91
N PHE A 269 -11.18 -8.29 21.14
CA PHE A 269 -10.14 -8.72 22.08
C PHE A 269 -10.33 -10.17 22.55
N ALA A 270 -11.55 -10.67 22.61
CA ALA A 270 -11.79 -12.10 22.88
C ALA A 270 -11.27 -12.98 21.74
N VAL A 271 -11.52 -12.58 20.47
CA VAL A 271 -10.98 -13.27 19.28
C VAL A 271 -9.45 -13.19 19.26
N VAL A 272 -8.88 -12.02 19.48
CA VAL A 272 -7.42 -11.79 19.58
C VAL A 272 -6.82 -12.65 20.70
N GLY A 273 -7.43 -12.70 21.88
CA GLY A 273 -6.95 -13.48 23.00
C GLY A 273 -6.89 -14.99 22.70
N ARG A 274 -7.81 -15.51 21.89
CA ARG A 274 -7.73 -16.90 21.42
C ARG A 274 -6.63 -17.10 20.39
N MET A 275 -6.42 -16.16 19.47
CA MET A 275 -5.31 -16.22 18.52
C MET A 275 -3.94 -16.17 19.22
N LEU A 276 -3.81 -15.40 20.32
CA LEU A 276 -2.59 -15.22 21.08
C LEU A 276 -2.32 -16.29 22.16
N ARG A 277 -3.08 -17.39 22.18
CA ARG A 277 -2.77 -18.54 23.05
C ARG A 277 -1.36 -19.06 22.76
N LYS A 278 -0.62 -19.40 23.80
CA LYS A 278 0.77 -19.84 23.65
C LYS A 278 0.88 -21.20 22.96
N ARG A 279 0.02 -22.12 23.33
CA ARG A 279 -0.07 -23.42 22.70
C ARG A 279 -0.89 -23.35 21.43
N PRO A 280 -0.36 -23.83 20.27
CA PRO A 280 -1.09 -23.80 19.00
C PRO A 280 -2.44 -24.53 19.03
N ASP A 281 -2.57 -25.61 19.82
CA ASP A 281 -3.81 -26.40 19.96
C ASP A 281 -4.94 -25.65 20.71
N GLU A 282 -4.61 -24.60 21.45
CA GLU A 282 -5.61 -23.75 22.12
C GLU A 282 -6.10 -22.58 21.25
N ARG A 283 -5.47 -22.34 20.10
CA ARG A 283 -5.83 -21.30 19.14
C ARG A 283 -7.02 -21.73 18.27
N TYR A 284 -7.36 -20.92 17.28
CA TYR A 284 -8.20 -21.34 16.16
C TYR A 284 -7.45 -22.37 15.33
N GLY A 285 -8.14 -23.44 14.88
CA GLY A 285 -7.54 -24.50 14.07
C GLY A 285 -7.29 -24.08 12.62
N SER A 286 -7.97 -23.03 12.13
CA SER A 286 -7.84 -22.52 10.77
C SER A 286 -8.25 -21.05 10.66
N ALA A 287 -7.85 -20.40 9.57
CA ALA A 287 -8.31 -19.06 9.23
C ALA A 287 -9.82 -19.01 8.98
N ASP A 288 -10.45 -20.12 8.53
CA ASP A 288 -11.91 -20.21 8.39
C ASP A 288 -12.64 -20.03 9.72
N GLU A 289 -12.06 -20.52 10.82
CA GLU A 289 -12.67 -20.33 12.14
C GLU A 289 -12.59 -18.85 12.57
N VAL A 290 -11.48 -18.17 12.28
CA VAL A 290 -11.34 -16.73 12.53
C VAL A 290 -12.34 -15.93 11.69
N VAL A 291 -12.46 -16.24 10.38
CA VAL A 291 -13.44 -15.63 9.47
C VAL A 291 -14.87 -15.80 10.01
N ARG A 292 -15.25 -16.99 10.44
CA ARG A 292 -16.59 -17.22 11.04
C ARG A 292 -16.79 -16.44 12.34
N SER A 293 -15.76 -16.35 13.17
CA SER A 293 -15.84 -15.57 14.42
C SER A 293 -16.00 -14.06 14.16
N LEU A 294 -15.37 -13.52 13.12
CA LEU A 294 -15.45 -12.10 12.78
C LEU A 294 -16.57 -11.75 11.79
N GLY A 295 -17.14 -12.74 11.11
CA GLY A 295 -18.08 -12.55 9.99
C GLY A 295 -19.43 -11.89 10.34
N VAL A 296 -19.67 -11.54 11.60
CA VAL A 296 -20.82 -10.75 12.06
C VAL A 296 -20.57 -9.25 11.93
N VAL A 297 -19.35 -8.84 11.51
CA VAL A 297 -18.99 -7.45 11.40
C VAL A 297 -19.60 -6.86 10.13
N THR A 298 -20.50 -5.90 10.33
CA THR A 298 -21.09 -5.10 9.26
C THR A 298 -20.00 -4.32 8.51
N GLU A 299 -20.22 -4.06 7.22
CA GLU A 299 -19.30 -3.24 6.42
C GLU A 299 -19.01 -1.89 7.09
N PRO A 300 -17.76 -1.41 7.05
CA PRO A 300 -17.44 -0.09 7.55
C PRO A 300 -18.31 0.96 6.87
N GLY A 301 -18.97 1.78 7.67
CA GLY A 301 -20.19 2.48 7.31
C GLY A 301 -20.07 3.79 6.56
N ALA A 302 -19.02 4.07 5.81
CA ALA A 302 -19.02 5.30 5.01
C ALA A 302 -19.59 5.04 3.62
N ARG A 303 -20.90 5.22 3.48
CA ARG A 303 -21.56 5.27 2.17
C ARG A 303 -21.38 6.66 1.56
N ILE A 304 -21.27 6.71 0.23
CA ILE A 304 -21.39 7.95 -0.53
C ILE A 304 -22.88 8.27 -0.63
N ILE A 305 -23.28 9.42 -0.11
CA ILE A 305 -24.66 9.91 -0.16
C ILE A 305 -24.67 11.16 -1.04
N PRO A 306 -25.11 11.05 -2.32
CA PRO A 306 -25.28 12.22 -3.17
C PRO A 306 -26.26 13.22 -2.53
N GLN A 307 -25.96 14.50 -2.68
CA GLN A 307 -26.78 15.61 -2.23
C GLN A 307 -27.06 16.57 -3.39
N GLU A 308 -27.90 17.56 -3.16
CA GLU A 308 -28.17 18.61 -4.17
C GLU A 308 -26.92 19.47 -4.44
N ASN A 309 -26.90 20.18 -5.57
CA ASN A 309 -25.91 21.19 -5.94
C ASN A 309 -24.45 20.68 -6.00
N ASP A 310 -24.24 19.52 -6.64
CA ASP A 310 -22.90 18.96 -6.85
C ASP A 310 -22.12 18.61 -5.56
N HIS A 311 -22.84 18.19 -4.53
CA HIS A 311 -22.29 17.78 -3.24
C HIS A 311 -22.56 16.30 -2.97
N ALA A 312 -21.70 15.69 -2.13
CA ALA A 312 -21.95 14.39 -1.53
C ALA A 312 -21.44 14.36 -0.09
N ALA A 313 -22.05 13.51 0.74
CA ALA A 313 -21.54 13.18 2.06
C ALA A 313 -20.91 11.77 2.06
N ILE A 314 -19.75 11.63 2.70
CA ILE A 314 -19.10 10.36 2.94
C ILE A 314 -18.75 10.30 4.44
N GLY A 315 -19.64 9.73 5.25
CA GLY A 315 -19.54 9.86 6.70
C GLY A 315 -19.60 11.35 7.10
N GLU A 316 -18.61 11.81 7.84
CA GLU A 316 -18.48 13.20 8.30
C GLU A 316 -17.76 14.11 7.28
N VAL A 317 -17.38 13.60 6.13
CA VAL A 317 -16.64 14.34 5.09
C VAL A 317 -17.59 14.74 3.98
N ARG A 318 -17.58 16.03 3.62
CA ARG A 318 -18.33 16.56 2.48
C ARG A 318 -17.44 16.64 1.25
N VAL A 319 -17.91 16.16 0.11
CA VAL A 319 -17.29 16.30 -1.20
C VAL A 319 -18.04 17.35 -1.99
N GLU A 320 -17.33 18.31 -2.57
CA GLU A 320 -17.88 19.41 -3.40
C GLU A 320 -17.24 19.33 -4.80
N LEU A 321 -18.09 19.34 -5.85
CA LEU A 321 -17.63 19.40 -7.24
C LEU A 321 -17.72 20.85 -7.72
N LEU A 322 -16.60 21.43 -8.12
CA LEU A 322 -16.51 22.83 -8.55
C LEU A 322 -15.91 22.90 -9.96
N VAL A 323 -16.31 23.91 -10.74
CA VAL A 323 -15.67 24.25 -12.02
C VAL A 323 -14.88 25.54 -11.85
N GLY A 324 -13.60 25.55 -12.24
CA GLY A 324 -12.76 26.74 -12.15
C GLY A 324 -11.28 26.43 -12.06
N ASP A 325 -10.48 27.44 -11.70
CA ASP A 325 -9.05 27.28 -11.44
C ASP A 325 -8.83 26.87 -9.97
N ILE A 326 -8.09 25.78 -9.78
CA ILE A 326 -7.74 25.29 -8.45
C ILE A 326 -6.83 26.28 -7.70
N ALA A 327 -6.03 27.08 -8.42
CA ALA A 327 -5.18 28.10 -7.82
C ALA A 327 -5.94 29.23 -7.11
N GLU A 328 -7.20 29.44 -7.46
CA GLU A 328 -8.07 30.45 -6.85
C GLU A 328 -8.80 29.95 -5.59
N GLN A 329 -8.66 28.66 -5.25
CA GLN A 329 -9.38 28.08 -4.13
C GLN A 329 -8.84 28.57 -2.78
N ARG A 330 -9.77 28.97 -1.92
CA ARG A 330 -9.49 29.29 -0.51
C ARG A 330 -9.70 28.04 0.34
N VAL A 331 -8.63 27.34 0.60
CA VAL A 331 -8.59 26.06 1.34
C VAL A 331 -7.32 25.94 2.17
N ASP A 332 -7.24 24.97 3.06
CA ASP A 332 -6.00 24.74 3.80
C ASP A 332 -4.93 24.10 2.92
N VAL A 333 -5.32 23.15 2.06
CA VAL A 333 -4.40 22.40 1.20
C VAL A 333 -4.92 22.38 -0.24
N ILE A 334 -4.03 22.66 -1.18
CA ILE A 334 -4.24 22.40 -2.62
C ILE A 334 -3.39 21.23 -3.04
N VAL A 335 -3.96 20.29 -3.77
CA VAL A 335 -3.23 19.15 -4.35
C VAL A 335 -2.77 19.50 -5.76
N SER A 336 -1.46 19.36 -5.99
CA SER A 336 -0.84 19.51 -7.31
C SER A 336 -0.59 18.15 -7.92
N ALA A 337 -1.04 17.92 -9.15
CA ALA A 337 -0.63 16.77 -9.94
C ALA A 337 0.83 16.96 -10.35
N ALA A 338 1.73 16.19 -9.76
CA ALA A 338 3.18 16.32 -9.94
C ALA A 338 3.76 15.15 -10.75
N ASN A 339 4.91 15.38 -11.38
CA ASN A 339 5.75 14.33 -11.96
C ASN A 339 6.93 14.01 -11.01
N THR A 340 7.67 12.94 -11.30
CA THR A 340 8.79 12.46 -10.50
C THR A 340 9.95 13.47 -10.38
N GLN A 341 10.04 14.45 -11.29
CA GLN A 341 11.03 15.52 -11.29
C GLN A 341 10.53 16.81 -10.62
N LEU A 342 9.30 16.83 -10.12
CA LEU A 342 8.63 17.99 -9.52
C LEU A 342 8.70 19.25 -10.42
N LYS A 343 8.65 19.03 -11.75
CA LYS A 343 8.58 20.13 -12.71
C LYS A 343 7.15 20.66 -12.75
N MET A 344 7.01 21.96 -12.50
CA MET A 344 5.72 22.65 -12.53
C MET A 344 5.55 23.40 -13.87
N ASP A 345 5.74 22.69 -14.99
CA ASP A 345 5.83 23.25 -16.34
C ASP A 345 4.54 23.13 -17.17
N ARG A 346 3.52 22.47 -16.66
CA ARG A 346 2.25 22.25 -17.37
C ARG A 346 1.06 22.00 -16.43
N GLY A 347 -0.16 22.15 -17.00
CA GLY A 347 -1.42 21.81 -16.33
C GLY A 347 -1.61 22.51 -14.98
N VAL A 348 -2.17 21.81 -14.02
CA VAL A 348 -2.43 22.31 -12.66
C VAL A 348 -1.15 22.83 -11.99
N ALA A 349 -0.04 22.10 -12.11
CA ALA A 349 1.22 22.52 -11.49
C ALA A 349 1.70 23.89 -12.01
N LEU A 350 1.54 24.15 -13.32
CA LEU A 350 1.89 25.45 -13.91
C LEU A 350 0.94 26.56 -13.44
N SER A 351 -0.35 26.30 -13.30
CA SER A 351 -1.32 27.26 -12.75
C SER A 351 -0.93 27.64 -11.31
N LEU A 352 -0.62 26.66 -10.47
CA LEU A 352 -0.17 26.89 -9.10
C LEU A 352 1.15 27.64 -9.02
N LEU A 353 2.11 27.35 -9.92
CA LEU A 353 3.39 28.08 -9.99
C LEU A 353 3.19 29.57 -10.34
N ARG A 354 2.37 29.85 -11.35
CA ARG A 354 2.07 31.21 -11.79
C ARG A 354 1.38 32.05 -10.71
N ALA A 355 0.42 31.46 -10.03
CA ALA A 355 -0.34 32.13 -8.97
C ALA A 355 0.44 32.21 -7.65
N GLY A 356 1.12 31.13 -7.26
CA GLY A 356 1.79 30.99 -5.98
C GLY A 356 3.22 31.47 -5.91
N GLY A 357 3.93 31.52 -7.05
CA GLY A 357 5.34 31.97 -7.13
C GLY A 357 6.36 30.84 -7.21
N ASP A 358 7.58 31.20 -7.61
CA ASP A 358 8.69 30.26 -7.86
C ASP A 358 9.19 29.58 -6.58
N GLU A 359 8.92 30.16 -5.42
CA GLU A 359 9.27 29.59 -4.12
C GLU A 359 8.65 28.21 -3.89
N ILE A 360 7.43 27.95 -4.37
CA ILE A 360 6.79 26.64 -4.26
C ILE A 360 7.61 25.55 -4.97
N ALA A 361 8.06 25.83 -6.21
CA ALA A 361 8.86 24.88 -6.97
C ALA A 361 10.27 24.70 -6.40
N ALA A 362 10.87 25.78 -5.86
CA ALA A 362 12.17 25.73 -5.21
C ALA A 362 12.12 24.90 -3.93
N GLU A 363 11.12 25.12 -3.09
CA GLU A 363 10.91 24.35 -1.86
C GLU A 363 10.65 22.86 -2.16
N ALA A 364 9.80 22.54 -3.14
CA ALA A 364 9.50 21.16 -3.51
C ALA A 364 10.77 20.39 -3.91
N ARG A 365 11.64 21.00 -4.71
CA ARG A 365 12.90 20.38 -5.15
C ARG A 365 13.94 20.28 -4.05
N ALA A 366 13.96 21.20 -3.09
CA ALA A 366 14.92 21.20 -1.99
C ALA A 366 14.62 20.12 -0.93
N GLN A 367 13.36 19.67 -0.80
CA GLN A 367 12.94 18.75 0.25
C GLN A 367 13.19 17.28 -0.07
N ARG A 368 13.41 16.91 -1.33
CA ARG A 368 13.53 15.50 -1.76
C ARG A 368 14.66 15.31 -2.76
N GLN A 369 15.29 14.16 -2.64
CA GLN A 369 16.18 13.65 -3.68
C GLN A 369 15.35 13.28 -4.92
N LEU A 370 15.74 13.79 -6.08
CA LEU A 370 15.06 13.50 -7.35
C LEU A 370 15.71 12.29 -8.05
N PRO A 371 14.92 11.47 -8.72
CA PRO A 371 13.47 11.55 -8.92
C PRO A 371 12.68 11.11 -7.66
N VAL A 372 11.55 11.77 -7.41
CA VAL A 372 10.59 11.33 -6.38
C VAL A 372 9.88 10.09 -6.84
N ALA A 373 9.67 9.12 -5.94
CA ALA A 373 8.97 7.89 -6.28
C ALA A 373 7.50 8.14 -6.64
N MET A 374 6.96 7.31 -7.54
CA MET A 374 5.53 7.32 -7.80
C MET A 374 4.75 6.87 -6.56
N GLY A 375 3.60 7.50 -6.34
CA GLY A 375 2.81 7.28 -5.13
C GLY A 375 3.26 8.12 -3.93
N ASP A 376 4.37 8.88 -4.05
CA ASP A 376 4.82 9.81 -3.01
C ASP A 376 4.14 11.17 -3.12
N VAL A 377 4.13 11.88 -1.98
CA VAL A 377 3.62 13.24 -1.84
C VAL A 377 4.71 14.13 -1.24
N VAL A 378 4.96 15.26 -1.87
CA VAL A 378 5.89 16.28 -1.37
C VAL A 378 5.09 17.50 -0.95
N TRP A 379 5.38 18.07 0.21
CA TRP A 379 4.65 19.19 0.78
C TRP A 379 5.45 20.48 0.72
N THR A 380 4.79 21.57 0.36
CA THR A 380 5.37 22.91 0.38
C THR A 380 4.42 23.90 1.04
N GLY A 381 4.92 25.08 1.34
CA GLY A 381 4.10 26.24 1.63
C GLY A 381 3.25 26.64 0.44
N GLY A 382 2.20 27.43 0.68
CA GLY A 382 1.28 27.92 -0.37
C GLY A 382 1.84 29.08 -1.20
N GLY A 383 3.00 29.66 -0.85
CA GLY A 383 3.49 30.88 -1.49
C GLY A 383 2.46 32.00 -1.42
N ARG A 384 2.11 32.59 -2.58
CA ARG A 384 1.08 33.64 -2.70
C ARG A 384 -0.35 33.10 -2.89
N LEU A 385 -0.55 31.77 -2.93
CA LEU A 385 -1.88 31.16 -3.02
C LEU A 385 -2.71 31.47 -1.76
N ALA A 386 -4.03 31.43 -1.90
CA ALA A 386 -4.94 31.55 -0.76
C ALA A 386 -5.02 30.22 0.06
N ALA A 387 -4.17 29.26 -0.24
CA ALA A 387 -3.98 28.01 0.49
C ALA A 387 -2.76 28.07 1.40
N ARG A 388 -2.80 27.38 2.53
CA ARG A 388 -1.65 27.34 3.46
C ARG A 388 -0.52 26.46 2.94
N GLN A 389 -0.84 25.35 2.27
CA GLN A 389 0.11 24.35 1.79
C GLN A 389 -0.29 23.79 0.43
N VAL A 390 0.71 23.30 -0.29
CA VAL A 390 0.53 22.53 -1.52
C VAL A 390 1.08 21.13 -1.31
N ALA A 391 0.26 20.12 -1.65
CA ALA A 391 0.62 18.72 -1.67
C ALA A 391 0.91 18.29 -3.11
N HIS A 392 2.18 18.06 -3.46
CA HIS A 392 2.60 17.62 -4.79
C HIS A 392 2.50 16.09 -4.87
N ALA A 393 1.44 15.58 -5.49
CA ALA A 393 1.12 14.16 -5.60
C ALA A 393 1.65 13.57 -6.91
N VAL A 394 2.57 12.62 -6.83
CA VAL A 394 3.15 11.91 -8.00
C VAL A 394 2.26 10.72 -8.34
N ALA A 395 1.07 10.98 -8.91
CA ALA A 395 -0.02 10.02 -9.02
C ALA A 395 -0.03 9.21 -10.32
N ALA A 396 0.56 9.70 -11.41
CA ALA A 396 0.52 9.03 -12.70
C ALA A 396 1.75 9.37 -13.55
N LEU A 397 2.30 8.36 -14.23
CA LEU A 397 3.40 8.48 -15.18
C LEU A 397 3.24 7.39 -16.25
N ASP A 398 3.21 7.78 -17.52
CA ASP A 398 3.22 6.87 -18.68
C ASP A 398 2.20 5.71 -18.59
N GLY A 399 0.98 6.01 -18.12
CA GLY A 399 -0.10 5.04 -17.96
C GLY A 399 -0.02 4.18 -16.68
N ALA A 400 1.06 4.26 -15.89
CA ALA A 400 1.08 3.71 -14.54
C ALA A 400 0.37 4.66 -13.58
N ILE A 401 -0.45 4.10 -12.68
CA ILE A 401 -1.33 4.87 -11.81
C ILE A 401 -1.08 4.48 -10.36
N CYS A 402 -0.71 5.47 -9.54
CA CYS A 402 -0.64 5.37 -8.07
C CYS A 402 -1.61 6.39 -7.44
N LEU A 403 -2.81 6.52 -8.03
CA LEU A 403 -3.74 7.60 -7.75
C LEU A 403 -4.35 7.44 -6.36
N GLN A 404 -4.86 6.26 -6.03
CA GLN A 404 -5.50 6.01 -4.74
C GLN A 404 -4.50 6.12 -3.58
N ARG A 405 -3.27 5.64 -3.78
CA ARG A 405 -2.17 5.80 -2.82
C ARG A 405 -1.88 7.28 -2.55
N CYS A 406 -1.75 8.10 -3.59
CA CYS A 406 -1.53 9.54 -3.44
C CYS A 406 -2.68 10.21 -2.70
N VAL A 407 -3.92 9.93 -3.07
CA VAL A 407 -5.11 10.51 -2.42
C VAL A 407 -5.15 10.16 -0.94
N LEU A 408 -4.94 8.87 -0.58
CA LEU A 408 -4.93 8.44 0.81
C LEU A 408 -3.80 9.09 1.61
N ARG A 409 -2.58 9.17 1.06
CA ARG A 409 -1.44 9.84 1.70
C ARG A 409 -1.70 11.33 1.91
N VAL A 410 -2.17 12.03 0.89
CA VAL A 410 -2.53 13.45 1.02
C VAL A 410 -3.53 13.66 2.16
N LEU A 411 -4.58 12.85 2.21
CA LEU A 411 -5.64 13.02 3.20
C LEU A 411 -5.19 12.67 4.61
N LEU A 412 -4.43 11.58 4.80
CA LEU A 412 -3.88 11.21 6.10
C LEU A 412 -2.87 12.24 6.62
N GLU A 413 -2.03 12.77 5.74
CA GLU A 413 -1.07 13.81 6.10
C GLU A 413 -1.75 15.17 6.31
N ALA A 414 -2.78 15.54 5.53
CA ALA A 414 -3.59 16.73 5.73
C ALA A 414 -4.29 16.71 7.11
N GLU A 415 -4.86 15.55 7.49
CA GLU A 415 -5.44 15.33 8.82
C GLU A 415 -4.40 15.57 9.91
N ALA A 416 -3.19 14.99 9.76
CA ALA A 416 -2.10 15.17 10.71
C ALA A 416 -1.59 16.61 10.80
N ARG A 417 -1.67 17.38 9.71
CA ARG A 417 -1.31 18.80 9.64
C ARG A 417 -2.41 19.74 10.12
N GLY A 418 -3.56 19.19 10.52
CA GLY A 418 -4.70 19.97 11.03
C GLY A 418 -5.50 20.69 9.97
N ALA A 419 -5.43 20.29 8.71
CA ALA A 419 -6.22 20.83 7.63
C ALA A 419 -7.71 20.46 7.79
N THR A 420 -8.59 21.38 7.43
CA THR A 420 -10.04 21.17 7.42
C THR A 420 -10.60 21.04 6.00
N THR A 421 -9.92 21.66 5.05
CA THR A 421 -10.35 21.76 3.65
C THR A 421 -9.18 21.38 2.71
N VAL A 422 -9.46 20.48 1.77
CA VAL A 422 -8.48 20.03 0.77
C VAL A 422 -9.09 20.13 -0.62
N ALA A 423 -8.39 20.81 -1.55
CA ALA A 423 -8.80 20.90 -2.94
C ALA A 423 -7.97 19.96 -3.82
N PHE A 424 -8.64 19.13 -4.59
CA PHE A 424 -8.05 18.18 -5.53
C PHE A 424 -8.38 18.57 -6.97
N PRO A 425 -7.44 18.44 -7.91
CA PRO A 425 -7.77 18.38 -9.34
C PRO A 425 -8.26 16.96 -9.67
N ALA A 426 -8.76 16.73 -10.87
CA ALA A 426 -8.96 15.38 -11.40
C ALA A 426 -7.58 14.73 -11.66
N LEU A 427 -7.02 14.08 -10.62
CA LEU A 427 -5.71 13.47 -10.69
C LEU A 427 -5.63 12.38 -11.79
N GLY A 428 -4.51 12.34 -12.49
CA GLY A 428 -4.23 11.32 -13.52
C GLY A 428 -4.90 11.55 -14.87
N THR A 429 -5.91 12.44 -14.97
CA THR A 429 -6.69 12.62 -16.21
C THR A 429 -6.01 13.49 -17.27
N GLY A 430 -4.93 14.17 -16.93
CA GLY A 430 -4.11 14.96 -17.87
C GLY A 430 -3.03 14.10 -18.51
N VAL A 431 -1.78 14.32 -18.12
CA VAL A 431 -0.59 13.59 -18.65
C VAL A 431 -0.66 12.08 -18.37
N GLY A 432 -1.39 11.66 -17.34
CA GLY A 432 -1.59 10.24 -17.01
C GLY A 432 -2.58 9.51 -17.92
N GLU A 433 -3.29 10.25 -18.81
CA GLU A 433 -4.25 9.69 -19.77
C GLU A 433 -5.35 8.80 -19.15
N VAL A 434 -5.61 8.94 -17.85
CA VAL A 434 -6.69 8.20 -17.18
C VAL A 434 -8.04 8.76 -17.65
N PRO A 435 -8.96 7.91 -18.13
CA PRO A 435 -10.31 8.37 -18.46
C PRO A 435 -10.99 9.08 -17.29
N MET A 436 -11.70 10.19 -17.54
CA MET A 436 -12.29 11.03 -16.48
C MET A 436 -13.16 10.22 -15.51
N ALA A 437 -14.05 9.37 -16.01
CA ALA A 437 -14.92 8.53 -15.18
C ALA A 437 -14.14 7.53 -14.32
N GLN A 438 -13.05 6.97 -14.84
CA GLN A 438 -12.18 6.07 -14.09
C GLN A 438 -11.43 6.83 -12.99
N GLY A 439 -10.87 8.00 -13.30
CA GLY A 439 -10.21 8.86 -12.32
C GLY A 439 -11.16 9.27 -11.20
N ALA A 440 -12.38 9.69 -11.55
CA ALA A 440 -13.43 10.02 -10.60
C ALA A 440 -13.75 8.85 -9.66
N LYS A 441 -13.97 7.65 -10.21
CA LYS A 441 -14.26 6.45 -9.43
C LYS A 441 -13.13 6.12 -8.45
N LEU A 442 -11.88 6.09 -8.91
CA LEU A 442 -10.71 5.78 -8.08
C LEU A 442 -10.54 6.80 -6.94
N MET A 443 -10.73 8.09 -7.21
CA MET A 443 -10.63 9.13 -6.19
C MET A 443 -11.77 9.02 -5.16
N LEU A 444 -13.00 8.81 -5.60
CA LEU A 444 -14.16 8.65 -4.70
C LEU A 444 -14.03 7.39 -3.82
N GLU A 445 -13.50 6.30 -4.35
CA GLU A 445 -13.18 5.11 -3.57
C GLU A 445 -12.14 5.41 -2.48
N ALA A 446 -11.08 6.15 -2.81
CA ALA A 446 -10.06 6.56 -1.84
C ALA A 446 -10.62 7.54 -0.80
N PHE A 447 -11.49 8.47 -1.17
CA PHE A 447 -12.20 9.35 -0.22
C PHE A 447 -13.06 8.54 0.75
N ARG A 448 -13.78 7.51 0.26
CA ARG A 448 -14.57 6.60 1.09
C ARG A 448 -13.67 5.83 2.08
N THR A 449 -12.55 5.30 1.60
CA THR A 449 -11.59 4.58 2.45
C THR A 449 -11.00 5.51 3.53
N PHE A 450 -10.68 6.75 3.18
CA PHE A 450 -10.27 7.76 4.16
C PHE A 450 -11.37 8.05 5.19
N ALA A 451 -12.63 8.17 4.77
CA ALA A 451 -13.73 8.42 5.68
C ALA A 451 -13.94 7.28 6.71
N TRP A 452 -13.53 6.03 6.39
CA TRP A 452 -13.56 4.91 7.35
C TRP A 452 -12.62 5.11 8.53
N VAL A 453 -11.57 5.89 8.37
CA VAL A 453 -10.66 6.25 9.47
C VAL A 453 -11.32 7.26 10.45
N GLN A 454 -12.51 7.76 10.13
CA GLN A 454 -13.25 8.76 10.89
C GLN A 454 -12.42 10.02 11.18
N PRO A 455 -11.99 10.77 10.13
CA PRO A 455 -11.16 11.96 10.30
C PRO A 455 -11.83 12.98 11.22
N GLN A 456 -11.05 13.75 11.97
CA GLN A 456 -11.55 14.74 12.93
C GLN A 456 -11.37 16.18 12.43
N ARG A 457 -10.41 16.40 11.55
CA ARG A 457 -10.04 17.72 11.05
C ARG A 457 -10.55 17.93 9.64
N VAL A 458 -10.16 17.06 8.71
CA VAL A 458 -10.59 17.17 7.32
C VAL A 458 -12.10 16.92 7.21
N ARG A 459 -12.82 17.95 6.78
CA ARG A 459 -14.30 17.95 6.66
C ARG A 459 -14.77 18.20 5.24
N VAL A 460 -14.01 18.91 4.43
CA VAL A 460 -14.42 19.29 3.08
C VAL A 460 -13.34 18.92 2.08
N LEU A 461 -13.73 18.14 1.08
CA LEU A 461 -12.93 17.80 -0.08
C LEU A 461 -13.54 18.49 -1.30
N ARG A 462 -12.81 19.42 -1.91
CA ARG A 462 -13.21 20.07 -3.15
C ARG A 462 -12.55 19.39 -4.33
N VAL A 463 -13.33 18.92 -5.27
CA VAL A 463 -12.81 18.47 -6.56
C VAL A 463 -13.01 19.61 -7.55
N VAL A 464 -11.91 20.23 -7.97
CA VAL A 464 -11.92 21.37 -8.87
C VAL A 464 -11.63 20.90 -10.30
N LEU A 465 -12.62 21.06 -11.16
CA LEU A 465 -12.66 20.59 -12.53
C LEU A 465 -12.53 21.76 -13.50
N PHE A 466 -11.97 21.50 -14.66
CA PHE A 466 -11.70 22.58 -15.61
C PHE A 466 -12.90 22.94 -16.50
N LYS A 467 -13.84 21.97 -16.70
CA LYS A 467 -14.99 22.12 -17.59
C LYS A 467 -16.26 21.58 -16.94
N ASP A 468 -17.42 22.12 -17.35
CA ASP A 468 -18.72 21.61 -16.93
C ASP A 468 -18.92 20.14 -17.33
N ALA A 469 -18.48 19.72 -18.51
CA ALA A 469 -18.57 18.34 -18.95
C ALA A 469 -17.79 17.35 -18.04
N ASP A 470 -16.66 17.80 -17.46
CA ASP A 470 -15.91 17.01 -16.50
C ASP A 470 -16.67 16.87 -15.18
N ARG A 471 -17.31 17.96 -14.74
CA ARG A 471 -18.18 17.96 -13.54
C ARG A 471 -19.39 17.03 -13.74
N ASP A 472 -20.02 17.07 -14.88
CA ASP A 472 -21.18 16.21 -15.19
C ASP A 472 -20.77 14.74 -15.17
N CYS A 473 -19.62 14.40 -15.74
CA CYS A 473 -19.03 13.04 -15.65
C CYS A 473 -18.78 12.60 -14.19
N TRP A 474 -18.23 13.49 -13.36
CA TRP A 474 -18.01 13.21 -11.95
C TRP A 474 -19.32 13.01 -11.17
N ARG A 475 -20.33 13.83 -11.47
CA ARG A 475 -21.68 13.71 -10.88
C ARG A 475 -22.31 12.36 -11.21
N ASP A 476 -22.21 11.91 -12.46
CA ASP A 476 -22.73 10.59 -12.90
C ASP A 476 -22.06 9.45 -12.14
N VAL A 477 -20.72 9.48 -12.00
CA VAL A 477 -19.98 8.47 -11.21
C VAL A 477 -20.38 8.51 -9.76
N LEU A 478 -20.52 9.70 -9.15
CA LEU A 478 -20.91 9.89 -7.76
C LEU A 478 -22.31 9.35 -7.48
N GLN A 479 -23.25 9.50 -8.42
CA GLN A 479 -24.61 8.96 -8.31
C GLN A 479 -24.67 7.43 -8.49
N ALA A 480 -23.69 6.85 -9.19
CA ALA A 480 -23.61 5.40 -9.44
C ALA A 480 -22.92 4.61 -8.32
N MET A 481 -22.30 5.29 -7.35
CA MET A 481 -21.55 4.68 -6.23
C MET A 481 -22.37 4.64 -4.94
#